data_0591025bb336370ae4342bdcaaecf41b
#
_entry.id   0591025bb336370ae4342bdcaaecf41b
#
_cell.length_a   1.000
_cell.length_b   1.000
_cell.length_c   1.000
_cell.angle_alpha   90.00
_cell.angle_beta   90.00
_cell.angle_gamma   90.00
#
_symmetry.space_group_name_H-M   'P 1'
#
loop_
_entity.id
_entity.type
_entity.pdbx_description
1 polymer ?
#
loop_
_entity_poly.entity_id
_entity_poly.type
_entity_poly.pdbx_seq_one_letter_code
_entity_poly.pdbx_strand_id
1 'polypeptide(L)'
;MADENIFSGLKVVDLASFIAGHGAATILSDYGADVIKVEPPGSGDPHRHTFQLPPQPRSKDNYAWHLDNRNKRGMSLDLKSPHARPVLERLIKWADVLVVNFPHPARKRLKLTYEEVAAWNPRLIYADITGYGDNGPDADLPGFDITAFWARTGLLSLTRDSGAPPTLPPSGSGDHATAVGLYGAIVTALYRRERTGKGGYVTTSLLAQGVWSGSMYVQAALAGANFYPLHDRKNPPNAIFNVYSTSDDQWFLIVVQNKDWPSLAAAIGRQELLLDARFNDDAKRVANAAALTEILDKVFASQTLDHWRHAFDQAHITYGVVRSPQEVTTDPQLLANDVIVPLEGAGEHLKLTVSSPLTVHGAEKVPARRAPELGEHNDEILKQLGFRGDEIDGLRANGAVPHAWHLESTAGGAG
;
A
#
# COMPACT_ATOMS: atom_id res chain seq x y z
N MET A 1 -8.80 26.68 20.84
CA MET A 1 -7.60 25.82 20.78
C MET A 1 -7.58 25.35 19.34
N ALA A 2 -6.49 25.50 18.62
CA ALA A 2 -6.37 24.86 17.31
C ALA A 2 -6.57 23.36 17.55
N ASP A 3 -7.44 22.72 16.78
CA ASP A 3 -7.64 21.28 16.85
C ASP A 3 -6.27 20.65 16.56
N GLU A 4 -5.66 20.05 17.59
CA GLU A 4 -4.42 19.31 17.43
C GLU A 4 -4.73 18.08 16.59
N ASN A 5 -3.90 17.81 15.58
CA ASN A 5 -4.02 16.57 14.81
C ASN A 5 -3.90 15.37 15.75
N ILE A 6 -4.55 14.27 15.41
CA ILE A 6 -4.73 13.09 16.28
C ILE A 6 -3.41 12.52 16.82
N PHE A 7 -2.32 12.65 16.05
CA PHE A 7 -0.98 12.21 16.45
C PHE A 7 -0.01 13.37 16.71
N SER A 8 -0.52 14.60 16.97
CA SER A 8 0.33 15.70 17.42
C SER A 8 1.15 15.29 18.64
N GLY A 9 2.47 15.49 18.57
CA GLY A 9 3.40 15.10 19.62
C GLY A 9 3.84 13.63 19.60
N LEU A 10 3.24 12.76 18.78
CA LEU A 10 3.73 11.39 18.57
C LEU A 10 5.03 11.42 17.76
N LYS A 11 6.05 10.76 18.24
CA LYS A 11 7.41 10.74 17.68
C LYS A 11 7.71 9.38 17.09
N VAL A 12 8.02 9.34 15.80
CA VAL A 12 8.23 8.09 15.04
C VAL A 12 9.61 8.11 14.38
N VAL A 13 10.36 7.04 14.56
CA VAL A 13 11.59 6.78 13.81
C VAL A 13 11.32 5.68 12.79
N ASP A 14 11.47 5.99 11.51
CA ASP A 14 11.29 5.08 10.40
C ASP A 14 12.66 4.60 9.88
N LEU A 15 13.09 3.42 10.32
CA LEU A 15 14.30 2.72 9.85
C LEU A 15 14.00 1.69 8.75
N ALA A 16 12.74 1.52 8.35
CA ALA A 16 12.38 0.54 7.34
C ALA A 16 12.99 0.89 5.96
N SER A 17 12.94 -0.04 5.04
CA SER A 17 13.30 0.14 3.62
C SER A 17 12.15 -0.27 2.73
N PHE A 18 12.14 0.21 1.48
CA PHE A 18 11.08 -0.03 0.49
C PHE A 18 9.74 0.60 0.86
N ILE A 19 8.59 -0.14 0.76
CA ILE A 19 7.25 0.44 0.75
C ILE A 19 6.50 0.23 2.08
N ALA A 20 6.37 -1.02 2.53
CA ALA A 20 5.41 -1.38 3.56
C ALA A 20 5.62 -0.65 4.91
N GLY A 21 6.88 -0.58 5.40
CA GLY A 21 7.19 0.16 6.62
C GLY A 21 7.01 1.67 6.45
N HIS A 22 7.46 2.20 5.31
CA HIS A 22 7.29 3.62 4.99
C HIS A 22 5.82 4.02 4.94
N GLY A 23 4.98 3.23 4.26
CA GLY A 23 3.55 3.46 4.16
C GLY A 23 2.88 3.53 5.54
N ALA A 24 3.23 2.63 6.48
CA ALA A 24 2.70 2.67 7.84
C ALA A 24 3.10 3.97 8.59
N ALA A 25 4.37 4.38 8.48
CA ALA A 25 4.85 5.62 9.06
C ALA A 25 4.23 6.87 8.39
N THR A 26 3.95 6.79 7.09
CA THR A 26 3.29 7.86 6.34
C THR A 26 1.83 8.04 6.77
N ILE A 27 1.10 6.97 7.07
CA ILE A 27 -0.26 7.09 7.64
C ILE A 27 -0.22 7.85 8.97
N LEU A 28 0.78 7.59 9.82
CA LEU A 28 0.95 8.34 11.07
C LEU A 28 1.29 9.81 10.81
N SER A 29 2.16 10.11 9.82
CA SER A 29 2.51 11.48 9.46
C SER A 29 1.35 12.26 8.83
N ASP A 30 0.46 11.61 8.09
CA ASP A 30 -0.74 12.24 7.55
C ASP A 30 -1.67 12.78 8.65
N TYR A 31 -1.63 12.19 9.84
CA TYR A 31 -2.37 12.63 11.01
C TYR A 31 -1.52 13.39 12.06
N GLY A 32 -0.39 13.94 11.62
CA GLY A 32 0.40 14.91 12.40
C GLY A 32 1.51 14.34 13.29
N ALA A 33 1.86 13.05 13.16
CA ALA A 33 3.03 12.53 13.86
C ALA A 33 4.33 13.15 13.30
N ASP A 34 5.30 13.41 14.19
CA ASP A 34 6.66 13.82 13.82
C ASP A 34 7.47 12.57 13.45
N VAL A 35 7.64 12.34 12.15
CA VAL A 35 8.31 11.15 11.61
C VAL A 35 9.69 11.50 11.07
N ILE A 36 10.72 10.86 11.61
CA ILE A 36 12.09 10.91 11.11
C ILE A 36 12.36 9.65 10.30
N LYS A 37 12.51 9.82 8.98
CA LYS A 37 12.99 8.78 8.07
C LYS A 37 14.51 8.73 8.13
N VAL A 38 15.08 7.60 8.52
CA VAL A 38 16.53 7.40 8.58
C VAL A 38 16.96 6.49 7.43
N GLU A 39 17.99 6.93 6.72
CA GLU A 39 18.51 6.27 5.52
C GLU A 39 20.03 6.08 5.60
N PRO A 40 20.57 5.03 4.95
CA PRO A 40 22.01 4.91 4.80
C PRO A 40 22.58 6.08 3.95
N PRO A 41 23.82 6.51 4.19
CA PRO A 41 24.48 7.51 3.34
C PRO A 41 24.72 6.98 1.93
N GLY A 42 25.01 7.89 1.01
CA GLY A 42 25.26 7.58 -0.40
C GLY A 42 23.99 7.46 -1.22
N SER A 43 23.54 6.28 -1.54
CA SER A 43 22.35 6.07 -2.37
C SER A 43 21.02 6.27 -1.63
N GLY A 44 21.04 6.34 -0.30
CA GLY A 44 19.82 6.37 0.50
C GLY A 44 19.07 5.06 0.50
N ASP A 45 17.76 5.15 0.71
CA ASP A 45 16.87 3.99 0.66
C ASP A 45 16.70 3.46 -0.79
N PRO A 46 16.73 2.14 -1.01
CA PRO A 46 16.50 1.57 -2.34
C PRO A 46 15.20 2.06 -3.00
N HIS A 47 14.18 2.39 -2.22
CA HIS A 47 12.91 2.92 -2.74
C HIS A 47 13.06 4.22 -3.53
N ARG A 48 14.07 5.02 -3.27
CA ARG A 48 14.39 6.23 -4.06
C ARG A 48 14.64 5.93 -5.54
N HIS A 49 15.02 4.69 -5.86
CA HIS A 49 15.42 4.27 -7.22
C HIS A 49 14.42 3.34 -7.89
N THR A 50 13.42 2.82 -7.17
CA THR A 50 12.46 1.84 -7.71
C THR A 50 11.65 2.37 -8.88
N PHE A 51 11.27 3.66 -8.88
CA PHE A 51 10.48 4.29 -9.94
C PHE A 51 11.18 4.33 -11.30
N GLN A 52 12.50 4.14 -11.33
CA GLN A 52 13.32 4.11 -12.55
C GLN A 52 13.42 2.71 -13.16
N LEU A 53 13.00 1.68 -12.43
CA LEU A 53 13.15 0.29 -12.84
C LEU A 53 11.89 -0.22 -13.55
N PRO A 54 12.01 -0.91 -14.71
CA PRO A 54 10.89 -1.59 -15.32
C PRO A 54 10.27 -2.63 -14.33
N PRO A 55 8.97 -2.80 -14.30
CA PRO A 55 7.94 -2.23 -15.20
C PRO A 55 7.32 -0.91 -14.71
N GLN A 56 7.98 -0.17 -13.82
CA GLN A 56 7.41 1.07 -13.27
C GLN A 56 7.21 2.14 -14.36
N PRO A 57 6.13 2.94 -14.28
CA PRO A 57 5.92 4.07 -15.19
C PRO A 57 7.08 5.07 -15.11
N ARG A 58 7.51 5.58 -16.25
CA ARG A 58 8.60 6.57 -16.32
C ARG A 58 8.10 7.96 -15.95
N SER A 59 8.83 8.65 -15.07
CA SER A 59 8.56 10.03 -14.67
C SER A 59 9.86 10.79 -14.45
N LYS A 60 9.81 12.12 -14.53
CA LYS A 60 10.90 13.01 -14.10
C LYS A 60 10.89 13.18 -12.58
N ASP A 61 9.70 13.14 -11.96
CA ASP A 61 9.52 13.27 -10.52
C ASP A 61 9.45 11.88 -9.87
N ASN A 62 10.05 11.73 -8.71
CA ASN A 62 10.05 10.48 -7.95
C ASN A 62 8.71 10.28 -7.21
N TYR A 63 7.67 9.97 -7.98
CA TYR A 63 6.31 9.79 -7.46
C TYR A 63 6.21 8.72 -6.36
N ALA A 64 7.01 7.65 -6.45
CA ALA A 64 6.99 6.57 -5.47
C ALA A 64 7.55 7.03 -4.11
N TRP A 65 8.68 7.76 -4.12
CA TRP A 65 9.27 8.29 -2.91
C TRP A 65 8.36 9.28 -2.20
N HIS A 66 7.75 10.21 -2.96
CA HIS A 66 6.82 11.18 -2.40
C HIS A 66 5.54 10.53 -1.86
N LEU A 67 5.04 9.46 -2.48
CA LEU A 67 3.88 8.72 -2.00
C LEU A 67 4.11 8.17 -0.60
N ASP A 68 5.25 7.51 -0.37
CA ASP A 68 5.50 6.72 0.81
C ASP A 68 6.32 7.44 1.90
N ASN A 69 6.81 8.66 1.62
CA ASN A 69 7.63 9.41 2.57
C ASN A 69 7.23 10.88 2.75
N ARG A 70 6.05 11.29 2.24
CA ARG A 70 5.52 12.63 2.46
C ARG A 70 5.40 12.97 3.95
N ASN A 71 5.49 14.26 4.26
CA ASN A 71 5.36 14.80 5.62
C ASN A 71 6.42 14.32 6.63
N LYS A 72 7.49 13.63 6.17
CA LYS A 72 8.58 13.18 7.04
C LYS A 72 9.75 14.14 7.02
N ARG A 73 10.58 14.10 8.07
CA ARG A 73 11.92 14.66 8.09
C ARG A 73 12.94 13.58 7.73
N GLY A 74 13.95 13.91 6.93
CA GLY A 74 14.96 12.97 6.45
C GLY A 74 16.28 13.10 7.19
N MET A 75 16.81 11.99 7.67
CA MET A 75 18.13 11.87 8.26
C MET A 75 18.95 10.81 7.54
N SER A 76 20.21 11.11 7.23
CA SER A 76 21.18 10.13 6.74
C SER A 76 22.08 9.71 7.89
N LEU A 77 22.15 8.39 8.18
CA LEU A 77 22.92 7.83 9.27
C LEU A 77 23.51 6.46 8.87
N ASP A 78 24.81 6.30 8.94
CA ASP A 78 25.46 5.01 8.72
C ASP A 78 25.36 4.11 9.96
N LEU A 79 24.31 3.31 10.03
CA LEU A 79 24.09 2.36 11.13
C LEU A 79 25.20 1.29 11.29
N LYS A 80 26.10 1.14 10.28
CA LYS A 80 27.24 0.23 10.36
C LYS A 80 28.44 0.90 11.06
N SER A 81 28.47 2.23 11.10
CA SER A 81 29.51 2.99 11.79
C SER A 81 29.34 2.89 13.30
N PRO A 82 30.41 2.58 14.07
CA PRO A 82 30.36 2.62 15.53
C PRO A 82 30.04 4.02 16.07
N HIS A 83 30.38 5.07 15.30
CA HIS A 83 30.12 6.46 15.66
C HIS A 83 28.64 6.86 15.51
N ALA A 84 27.84 6.09 14.80
CA ALA A 84 26.39 6.31 14.70
C ALA A 84 25.62 5.85 15.95
N ARG A 85 26.23 5.01 16.79
CA ARG A 85 25.56 4.43 17.96
C ARG A 85 24.98 5.44 18.93
N PRO A 86 25.69 6.51 19.33
CA PRO A 86 25.12 7.54 20.21
C PRO A 86 23.93 8.29 19.57
N VAL A 87 23.96 8.48 18.25
CA VAL A 87 22.84 9.10 17.53
C VAL A 87 21.63 8.19 17.55
N LEU A 88 21.80 6.93 17.21
CA LEU A 88 20.73 5.92 17.23
C LEU A 88 20.10 5.78 18.61
N GLU A 89 20.91 5.75 19.67
CA GLU A 89 20.41 5.66 21.05
C GLU A 89 19.57 6.88 21.42
N ARG A 90 20.00 8.09 21.08
CA ARG A 90 19.22 9.31 21.32
C ARG A 90 17.93 9.35 20.49
N LEU A 91 17.96 8.89 19.23
CA LEU A 91 16.75 8.73 18.39
C LEU A 91 15.73 7.79 19.03
N ILE A 92 16.18 6.64 19.52
CA ILE A 92 15.28 5.64 20.16
C ILE A 92 14.73 6.17 21.50
N LYS A 93 15.53 6.87 22.29
CA LYS A 93 15.06 7.53 23.51
C LYS A 93 14.04 8.65 23.24
N TRP A 94 14.18 9.32 22.12
CA TRP A 94 13.26 10.38 21.69
C TRP A 94 11.94 9.79 21.13
N ALA A 95 11.98 8.59 20.53
CA ALA A 95 10.86 8.00 19.79
C ALA A 95 9.77 7.40 20.70
N ASP A 96 8.54 7.48 20.26
CA ASP A 96 7.41 6.70 20.76
C ASP A 96 7.24 5.39 19.98
N VAL A 97 7.53 5.43 18.68
CA VAL A 97 7.41 4.29 17.75
C VAL A 97 8.70 4.18 16.95
N LEU A 98 9.20 2.97 16.81
CA LEU A 98 10.28 2.59 15.92
C LEU A 98 9.75 1.61 14.86
N VAL A 99 9.81 1.98 13.59
CA VAL A 99 9.41 1.13 12.47
C VAL A 99 10.64 0.51 11.84
N VAL A 100 10.65 -0.82 11.70
CA VAL A 100 11.76 -1.58 11.11
C VAL A 100 11.26 -2.68 10.18
N ASN A 101 12.12 -3.11 9.25
CA ASN A 101 11.89 -4.31 8.44
C ASN A 101 13.21 -5.03 8.10
N PHE A 102 14.24 -4.82 8.89
CA PHE A 102 15.51 -5.54 8.70
C PHE A 102 15.34 -7.04 8.95
N PRO A 103 15.94 -7.92 8.14
CA PRO A 103 16.04 -9.35 8.46
C PRO A 103 16.67 -9.58 9.84
N HIS A 104 16.25 -10.64 10.55
CA HIS A 104 16.75 -10.94 11.91
C HIS A 104 18.28 -10.92 12.04
N PRO A 105 19.08 -11.51 11.12
CA PRO A 105 20.54 -11.44 11.22
C PRO A 105 21.08 -9.99 11.16
N ALA A 106 20.44 -9.14 10.37
CA ALA A 106 20.83 -7.73 10.28
C ALA A 106 20.51 -6.96 11.57
N ARG A 107 19.34 -7.20 12.18
CA ARG A 107 18.96 -6.58 13.46
C ARG A 107 19.98 -6.95 14.56
N LYS A 108 20.32 -8.24 14.67
CA LYS A 108 21.34 -8.71 15.65
C LYS A 108 22.69 -8.01 15.41
N ARG A 109 23.16 -7.95 14.17
CA ARG A 109 24.43 -7.30 13.83
C ARG A 109 24.42 -5.80 14.14
N LEU A 110 23.30 -5.12 13.87
CA LEU A 110 23.12 -3.69 14.12
C LEU A 110 22.75 -3.38 15.57
N LYS A 111 22.54 -4.41 16.41
CA LYS A 111 22.04 -4.28 17.79
C LYS A 111 20.73 -3.46 17.85
N LEU A 112 19.79 -3.88 17.02
CA LEU A 112 18.45 -3.31 16.84
C LEU A 112 17.35 -4.33 17.14
N THR A 113 17.62 -5.37 17.92
CA THR A 113 16.55 -6.26 18.40
C THR A 113 15.66 -5.53 19.40
N TYR A 114 14.43 -6.02 19.58
CA TYR A 114 13.49 -5.40 20.51
C TYR A 114 14.09 -5.29 21.93
N GLU A 115 14.74 -6.36 22.41
CA GLU A 115 15.33 -6.41 23.75
C GLU A 115 16.43 -5.34 23.95
N GLU A 116 17.26 -5.14 22.92
CA GLU A 116 18.33 -4.16 22.95
C GLU A 116 17.81 -2.72 22.97
N VAL A 117 16.81 -2.40 22.14
CA VAL A 117 16.28 -1.03 22.07
C VAL A 117 15.28 -0.72 23.18
N ALA A 118 14.52 -1.71 23.66
CA ALA A 118 13.61 -1.54 24.80
C ALA A 118 14.36 -1.21 26.10
N ALA A 119 15.62 -1.65 26.22
CA ALA A 119 16.48 -1.27 27.34
C ALA A 119 16.77 0.24 27.39
N TRP A 120 16.76 0.92 26.23
CA TRP A 120 16.94 2.38 26.16
C TRP A 120 15.64 3.15 26.34
N ASN A 121 14.51 2.57 25.91
CA ASN A 121 13.19 3.19 26.00
C ASN A 121 12.10 2.14 26.29
N PRO A 122 11.77 1.90 27.57
CA PRO A 122 10.75 0.90 27.95
C PRO A 122 9.32 1.25 27.48
N ARG A 123 9.09 2.47 27.03
CA ARG A 123 7.81 2.92 26.50
C ARG A 123 7.73 2.82 24.97
N LEU A 124 8.83 2.46 24.31
CA LEU A 124 8.91 2.34 22.86
C LEU A 124 7.94 1.27 22.32
N ILE A 125 7.23 1.60 21.29
CA ILE A 125 6.53 0.62 20.44
C ILE A 125 7.47 0.26 19.30
N TYR A 126 7.97 -0.97 19.35
CA TYR A 126 8.79 -1.55 18.30
C TYR A 126 7.88 -2.21 17.27
N ALA A 127 7.81 -1.65 16.08
CA ALA A 127 6.89 -2.06 15.01
C ALA A 127 7.68 -2.66 13.84
N ASP A 128 7.44 -3.92 13.55
CA ASP A 128 8.22 -4.70 12.60
C ASP A 128 7.38 -5.28 11.47
N ILE A 129 7.93 -5.26 10.27
CA ILE A 129 7.40 -5.98 9.11
C ILE A 129 8.43 -7.00 8.63
N THR A 130 8.01 -8.26 8.54
CA THR A 130 8.81 -9.33 7.93
C THR A 130 8.17 -9.81 6.62
N GLY A 131 8.92 -10.56 5.82
CA GLY A 131 8.35 -11.24 4.66
C GLY A 131 7.41 -12.37 5.07
N TYR A 132 7.89 -13.25 5.96
CA TYR A 132 7.24 -14.54 6.25
C TYR A 132 6.85 -14.75 7.73
N GLY A 133 7.09 -13.78 8.60
CA GLY A 133 6.86 -13.90 10.04
C GLY A 133 8.15 -14.11 10.81
N ASP A 134 8.07 -14.03 12.16
CA ASP A 134 9.23 -14.10 13.05
C ASP A 134 9.66 -15.55 13.36
N ASN A 135 8.83 -16.53 13.06
CA ASN A 135 9.03 -17.92 13.42
C ASN A 135 8.85 -18.83 12.21
N GLY A 136 9.42 -20.02 12.30
CA GLY A 136 9.30 -21.04 11.26
C GLY A 136 10.54 -21.13 10.35
N PRO A 137 10.53 -22.08 9.41
CA PRO A 137 11.73 -22.38 8.59
C PRO A 137 12.15 -21.24 7.67
N ASP A 138 11.21 -20.34 7.32
CA ASP A 138 11.41 -19.28 6.34
C ASP A 138 11.52 -17.88 7.00
N ALA A 139 11.67 -17.79 8.32
CA ALA A 139 11.71 -16.51 9.05
C ALA A 139 12.85 -15.58 8.59
N ASP A 140 13.98 -16.14 8.18
CA ASP A 140 15.15 -15.38 7.72
C ASP A 140 15.21 -15.19 6.19
N LEU A 141 14.24 -15.74 5.44
CA LEU A 141 14.20 -15.57 3.99
C LEU A 141 13.85 -14.12 3.61
N PRO A 142 14.50 -13.57 2.58
CA PRO A 142 14.08 -12.30 2.01
C PRO A 142 12.70 -12.44 1.38
N GLY A 143 11.78 -11.55 1.75
CA GLY A 143 10.42 -11.51 1.21
C GLY A 143 10.09 -10.13 0.65
N PHE A 144 9.45 -10.12 -0.52
CA PHE A 144 8.91 -8.94 -1.17
C PHE A 144 7.42 -9.13 -1.43
N ASP A 145 6.73 -8.05 -1.78
CA ASP A 145 5.32 -8.05 -2.18
C ASP A 145 4.96 -9.26 -3.05
N ILE A 146 5.61 -9.39 -4.19
CA ILE A 146 5.31 -10.45 -5.17
C ILE A 146 5.56 -11.86 -4.61
N THR A 147 6.62 -12.05 -3.83
CA THR A 147 7.00 -13.39 -3.36
C THR A 147 6.25 -13.82 -2.11
N ALA A 148 6.11 -12.93 -1.13
CA ALA A 148 5.56 -13.26 0.18
C ALA A 148 4.06 -12.99 0.27
N PHE A 149 3.58 -11.83 -0.22
CA PHE A 149 2.16 -11.49 -0.18
C PHE A 149 1.38 -12.19 -1.29
N TRP A 150 1.84 -12.17 -2.54
CA TRP A 150 1.08 -12.69 -3.68
C TRP A 150 1.30 -14.18 -3.95
N ALA A 151 2.55 -14.59 -4.17
CA ALA A 151 2.83 -15.96 -4.62
C ALA A 151 2.59 -16.99 -3.51
N ARG A 152 3.11 -16.74 -2.30
CA ARG A 152 3.08 -17.72 -1.20
C ARG A 152 1.68 -17.92 -0.60
N THR A 153 0.77 -16.97 -0.72
CA THR A 153 -0.55 -16.98 -0.08
C THR A 153 -1.65 -17.61 -0.94
N GLY A 154 -1.32 -17.97 -2.18
CA GLY A 154 -2.29 -18.50 -3.12
C GLY A 154 -3.01 -17.43 -3.94
N LEU A 155 -2.93 -16.13 -3.59
CA LEU A 155 -3.59 -15.05 -4.32
C LEU A 155 -3.19 -15.02 -5.79
N LEU A 156 -1.89 -15.16 -6.08
CA LEU A 156 -1.39 -15.15 -7.45
C LEU A 156 -1.95 -16.29 -8.29
N SER A 157 -2.25 -17.44 -7.68
CA SER A 157 -2.83 -18.58 -8.40
C SER A 157 -4.29 -18.37 -8.80
N LEU A 158 -4.98 -17.44 -8.13
CA LEU A 158 -6.39 -17.12 -8.38
C LEU A 158 -6.58 -16.01 -9.42
N THR A 159 -5.56 -15.20 -9.71
CA THR A 159 -5.63 -14.05 -10.62
C THR A 159 -5.19 -14.42 -12.03
N ARG A 160 -5.79 -15.45 -12.61
CA ARG A 160 -5.51 -15.91 -13.98
C ARG A 160 -6.70 -16.62 -14.59
N ASP A 161 -6.76 -16.61 -15.90
CA ASP A 161 -7.69 -17.44 -16.67
C ASP A 161 -7.28 -18.91 -16.66
N SER A 162 -8.23 -19.79 -16.93
CA SER A 162 -7.99 -21.22 -17.09
C SER A 162 -6.95 -21.48 -18.20
N GLY A 163 -5.93 -22.27 -17.85
CA GLY A 163 -4.83 -22.58 -18.78
C GLY A 163 -3.79 -21.47 -18.97
N ALA A 164 -4.01 -20.26 -18.46
CA ALA A 164 -3.05 -19.17 -18.51
C ALA A 164 -2.00 -19.29 -17.38
N PRO A 165 -0.77 -18.78 -17.59
CA PRO A 165 0.19 -18.61 -16.50
C PRO A 165 -0.30 -17.54 -15.50
N PRO A 166 0.18 -17.58 -14.24
CA PRO A 166 -0.09 -16.50 -13.29
C PRO A 166 0.33 -15.13 -13.82
N THR A 167 -0.51 -14.12 -13.63
CA THR A 167 -0.25 -12.73 -14.06
C THR A 167 0.29 -11.94 -12.87
N LEU A 168 1.39 -11.20 -13.08
CA LEU A 168 1.96 -10.36 -12.03
C LEU A 168 1.00 -9.21 -11.69
N PRO A 169 0.70 -9.00 -10.41
CA PRO A 169 -0.12 -7.90 -9.96
C PRO A 169 0.64 -6.57 -10.02
N PRO A 170 -0.05 -5.43 -9.85
CA PRO A 170 0.59 -4.13 -9.70
C PRO A 170 1.58 -4.12 -8.53
N SER A 171 2.79 -3.59 -8.77
CA SER A 171 3.85 -3.52 -7.76
C SER A 171 3.41 -2.71 -6.53
N GLY A 172 3.77 -3.19 -5.33
CA GLY A 172 3.51 -2.49 -4.07
C GLY A 172 2.09 -2.62 -3.53
N SER A 173 1.18 -3.28 -4.25
CA SER A 173 -0.22 -3.41 -3.81
C SER A 173 -0.35 -4.21 -2.50
N GLY A 174 0.42 -5.27 -2.32
CA GLY A 174 0.49 -6.02 -1.08
C GLY A 174 1.28 -5.30 0.01
N ASP A 175 2.32 -4.55 -0.36
CA ASP A 175 3.07 -3.70 0.57
C ASP A 175 2.17 -2.63 1.21
N HIS A 176 1.36 -1.91 0.42
CA HIS A 176 0.44 -0.91 0.95
C HIS A 176 -0.66 -1.53 1.83
N ALA A 177 -1.18 -2.71 1.46
CA ALA A 177 -2.09 -3.45 2.33
C ALA A 177 -1.43 -3.83 3.67
N THR A 178 -0.16 -4.26 3.62
CA THR A 178 0.63 -4.61 4.81
C THR A 178 0.95 -3.37 5.66
N ALA A 179 1.18 -2.21 5.03
CA ALA A 179 1.37 -0.94 5.73
C ALA A 179 0.16 -0.56 6.60
N VAL A 180 -1.06 -0.72 6.07
CA VAL A 180 -2.30 -0.51 6.85
C VAL A 180 -2.39 -1.50 8.01
N GLY A 181 -2.00 -2.76 7.80
CA GLY A 181 -1.95 -3.76 8.86
C GLY A 181 -0.97 -3.40 9.98
N LEU A 182 0.23 -2.91 9.64
CA LEU A 182 1.21 -2.45 10.63
C LEU A 182 0.72 -1.19 11.36
N TYR A 183 0.14 -0.23 10.65
CA TYR A 183 -0.48 0.93 11.27
C TYR A 183 -1.53 0.50 12.31
N GLY A 184 -2.40 -0.44 11.99
CA GLY A 184 -3.37 -1.00 12.94
C GLY A 184 -2.72 -1.63 14.17
N ALA A 185 -1.62 -2.35 14.00
CA ALA A 185 -0.85 -2.94 15.10
C ALA A 185 -0.21 -1.85 15.98
N ILE A 186 0.38 -0.80 15.38
CA ILE A 186 0.95 0.36 16.09
C ILE A 186 -0.12 1.04 16.93
N VAL A 187 -1.28 1.38 16.36
CA VAL A 187 -2.36 2.07 17.08
C VAL A 187 -2.90 1.20 18.23
N THR A 188 -3.03 -0.11 18.01
CA THR A 188 -3.40 -1.06 19.06
C THR A 188 -2.40 -1.05 20.22
N ALA A 189 -1.11 -0.99 19.92
CA ALA A 189 -0.06 -0.91 20.94
C ALA A 189 -0.02 0.46 21.63
N LEU A 190 -0.27 1.56 20.92
CA LEU A 190 -0.43 2.90 21.50
C LEU A 190 -1.60 2.91 22.48
N TYR A 191 -2.76 2.38 22.10
CA TYR A 191 -3.90 2.26 23.01
C TYR A 191 -3.58 1.42 24.26
N ARG A 192 -2.86 0.28 24.09
CA ARG A 192 -2.38 -0.52 25.23
C ARG A 192 -1.43 0.28 26.11
N ARG A 193 -0.52 1.07 25.52
CA ARG A 193 0.45 1.91 26.24
C ARG A 193 -0.24 2.97 27.09
N GLU A 194 -1.28 3.62 26.58
CA GLU A 194 -2.07 4.58 27.36
C GLU A 194 -2.68 3.95 28.63
N ARG A 195 -3.07 2.69 28.57
CA ARG A 195 -3.67 1.97 29.70
C ARG A 195 -2.64 1.39 30.69
N THR A 196 -1.45 1.06 30.22
CA THR A 196 -0.47 0.28 31.00
C THR A 196 0.82 1.06 31.30
N GLY A 197 1.05 2.17 30.62
CA GLY A 197 2.31 2.91 30.68
C GLY A 197 3.49 2.21 29.98
N LYS A 198 3.30 1.01 29.40
CA LYS A 198 4.37 0.17 28.86
C LYS A 198 4.34 0.16 27.33
N GLY A 199 5.52 0.27 26.71
CA GLY A 199 5.71 -0.01 25.29
C GLY A 199 5.48 -1.49 24.95
N GLY A 200 5.93 -1.89 23.77
CA GLY A 200 5.79 -3.30 23.36
C GLY A 200 6.33 -3.57 21.95
N TYR A 201 6.35 -4.82 21.59
CA TYR A 201 6.70 -5.31 20.26
C TYR A 201 5.41 -5.67 19.51
N VAL A 202 5.26 -5.12 18.33
CA VAL A 202 4.19 -5.44 17.40
C VAL A 202 4.79 -5.82 16.06
N THR A 203 4.21 -6.82 15.41
CA THR A 203 4.71 -7.34 14.15
C THR A 203 3.57 -7.72 13.22
N THR A 204 3.83 -7.63 11.94
CA THR A 204 3.05 -8.25 10.88
C THR A 204 4.00 -8.78 9.81
N SER A 205 3.47 -9.54 8.86
CA SER A 205 4.23 -10.00 7.70
C SER A 205 3.45 -9.88 6.41
N LEU A 206 4.17 -9.76 5.30
CA LEU A 206 3.55 -9.81 3.96
C LEU A 206 2.74 -11.09 3.79
N LEU A 207 3.28 -12.23 4.28
CA LEU A 207 2.58 -13.52 4.26
C LEU A 207 1.25 -13.47 5.02
N ALA A 208 1.26 -12.98 6.26
CA ALA A 208 0.05 -12.94 7.10
C ALA A 208 -1.03 -12.03 6.48
N GLN A 209 -0.62 -10.87 5.97
CA GLN A 209 -1.54 -9.92 5.32
C GLN A 209 -2.10 -10.47 4.00
N GLY A 210 -1.29 -11.17 3.21
CA GLY A 210 -1.76 -11.80 1.98
C GLY A 210 -2.73 -12.96 2.25
N VAL A 211 -2.48 -13.78 3.27
CA VAL A 211 -3.44 -14.81 3.72
C VAL A 211 -4.73 -14.18 4.22
N TRP A 212 -4.64 -13.09 4.99
CA TRP A 212 -5.84 -12.35 5.45
C TRP A 212 -6.63 -11.76 4.28
N SER A 213 -5.96 -11.20 3.29
CA SER A 213 -6.60 -10.66 2.09
C SER A 213 -7.32 -11.75 1.26
N GLY A 214 -6.75 -12.94 1.17
CA GLY A 214 -7.35 -14.12 0.52
C GLY A 214 -8.10 -15.05 1.47
N SER A 215 -8.44 -14.60 2.68
CA SER A 215 -8.90 -15.48 3.78
C SER A 215 -10.13 -16.30 3.46
N MET A 216 -11.06 -15.81 2.64
CA MET A 216 -12.23 -16.58 2.22
C MET A 216 -11.84 -17.89 1.51
N TYR A 217 -10.88 -17.83 0.60
CA TYR A 217 -10.42 -19.02 -0.14
C TYR A 217 -9.60 -19.94 0.75
N VAL A 218 -8.74 -19.39 1.60
CA VAL A 218 -7.96 -20.19 2.57
C VAL A 218 -8.89 -20.84 3.58
N GLN A 219 -9.90 -20.15 4.09
CA GLN A 219 -10.90 -20.71 5.00
C GLN A 219 -11.73 -21.81 4.33
N ALA A 220 -12.08 -21.63 3.05
CA ALA A 220 -12.76 -22.66 2.27
C ALA A 220 -11.90 -23.93 2.15
N ALA A 221 -10.59 -23.77 1.88
CA ALA A 221 -9.65 -24.91 1.83
C ALA A 221 -9.55 -25.62 3.19
N LEU A 222 -9.45 -24.86 4.30
CA LEU A 222 -9.45 -25.42 5.66
C LEU A 222 -10.74 -26.17 6.00
N ALA A 223 -11.87 -25.76 5.40
CA ALA A 223 -13.15 -26.44 5.55
C ALA A 223 -13.31 -27.66 4.62
N GLY A 224 -12.32 -27.97 3.79
CA GLY A 224 -12.39 -29.08 2.83
C GLY A 224 -13.35 -28.81 1.66
N ALA A 225 -13.60 -27.54 1.33
CA ALA A 225 -14.51 -27.16 0.25
C ALA A 225 -14.01 -27.61 -1.13
N ASN A 226 -14.93 -27.98 -2.01
CA ASN A 226 -14.64 -28.21 -3.42
C ASN A 226 -14.54 -26.88 -4.14
N PHE A 227 -13.38 -26.58 -4.69
CA PHE A 227 -13.16 -25.36 -5.48
C PHE A 227 -13.71 -25.52 -6.89
N TYR A 228 -14.34 -24.47 -7.41
CA TYR A 228 -14.62 -24.40 -8.83
C TYR A 228 -13.30 -24.40 -9.61
N PRO A 229 -13.22 -25.11 -10.76
CA PRO A 229 -12.09 -24.99 -11.65
C PRO A 229 -11.86 -23.53 -12.06
N LEU A 230 -10.60 -23.15 -12.30
CA LEU A 230 -10.32 -21.88 -12.94
C LEU A 230 -11.06 -21.81 -14.28
N HIS A 231 -11.63 -20.68 -14.59
CA HIS A 231 -12.40 -20.43 -15.79
C HIS A 231 -11.84 -19.21 -16.53
N ASP A 232 -12.22 -19.04 -17.75
CA ASP A 232 -11.99 -17.83 -18.50
C ASP A 232 -13.26 -16.98 -18.59
N ARG A 233 -13.12 -15.74 -19.03
CA ARG A 233 -14.23 -14.79 -19.14
C ARG A 233 -15.38 -15.30 -20.03
N LYS A 234 -15.09 -16.10 -21.05
CA LYS A 234 -16.11 -16.62 -21.98
C LYS A 234 -16.89 -17.81 -21.42
N ASN A 235 -16.28 -18.51 -20.47
CA ASN A 235 -16.85 -19.66 -19.77
C ASN A 235 -16.90 -19.42 -18.26
N PRO A 236 -17.55 -18.33 -17.79
CA PRO A 236 -17.58 -18.01 -16.35
C PRO A 236 -18.52 -18.97 -15.62
N PRO A 237 -18.37 -19.15 -14.32
CA PRO A 237 -19.34 -19.89 -13.49
C PRO A 237 -20.68 -19.15 -13.37
N ASN A 238 -20.71 -17.85 -13.67
CA ASN A 238 -21.91 -17.03 -13.62
C ASN A 238 -21.82 -15.86 -14.62
N ALA A 239 -22.62 -15.86 -15.68
CA ALA A 239 -22.63 -14.82 -16.69
C ALA A 239 -23.09 -13.44 -16.18
N ILE A 240 -23.91 -13.39 -15.13
CA ILE A 240 -24.37 -12.13 -14.53
C ILE A 240 -23.46 -11.64 -13.38
N PHE A 241 -22.29 -12.25 -13.25
CA PHE A 241 -21.15 -11.81 -12.45
C PHE A 241 -19.90 -11.96 -13.32
N ASN A 242 -19.71 -11.06 -14.28
CA ASN A 242 -18.65 -11.16 -15.27
C ASN A 242 -18.32 -9.81 -15.86
N VAL A 243 -17.22 -9.73 -16.61
CA VAL A 243 -16.77 -8.51 -17.30
C VAL A 243 -17.19 -8.55 -18.78
N TYR A 244 -17.55 -7.38 -19.33
CA TYR A 244 -18.03 -7.21 -20.70
C TYR A 244 -17.42 -5.97 -21.33
N SER A 245 -17.27 -5.99 -22.67
CA SER A 245 -16.84 -4.84 -23.45
C SER A 245 -18.01 -4.17 -24.17
N THR A 246 -17.87 -2.89 -24.45
CA THR A 246 -18.84 -2.03 -25.14
C THR A 246 -18.42 -1.78 -26.58
N SER A 247 -19.27 -1.10 -27.37
CA SER A 247 -18.97 -0.74 -28.76
C SER A 247 -17.84 0.29 -28.91
N ASP A 248 -17.50 0.99 -27.84
CA ASP A 248 -16.41 1.98 -27.76
C ASP A 248 -15.18 1.43 -27.00
N ASP A 249 -15.02 0.10 -27.01
CA ASP A 249 -13.87 -0.63 -26.43
C ASP A 249 -13.64 -0.36 -24.93
N GLN A 250 -14.69 0.04 -24.19
CA GLN A 250 -14.62 0.16 -22.77
C GLN A 250 -15.01 -1.15 -22.09
N TRP A 251 -14.50 -1.38 -20.87
CA TRP A 251 -14.81 -2.57 -20.09
C TRP A 251 -15.57 -2.22 -18.83
N PHE A 252 -16.52 -3.06 -18.46
CA PHE A 252 -17.23 -2.96 -17.19
C PHE A 252 -17.52 -4.36 -16.62
N LEU A 253 -17.71 -4.41 -15.31
CA LEU A 253 -18.12 -5.58 -14.55
C LEU A 253 -19.57 -5.40 -14.14
N ILE A 254 -20.41 -6.43 -14.28
CA ILE A 254 -21.74 -6.49 -13.63
C ILE A 254 -21.71 -7.49 -12.48
N VAL A 255 -22.44 -7.14 -11.41
CA VAL A 255 -22.72 -8.04 -10.27
C VAL A 255 -24.22 -8.03 -10.03
N VAL A 256 -24.92 -8.98 -10.63
CA VAL A 256 -26.39 -9.03 -10.60
C VAL A 256 -26.84 -10.18 -9.73
N GLN A 257 -27.64 -9.88 -8.72
CA GLN A 257 -28.27 -10.94 -7.90
C GLN A 257 -29.40 -11.62 -8.68
N ASN A 258 -29.67 -12.87 -8.35
CA ASN A 258 -30.70 -13.63 -9.06
C ASN A 258 -32.08 -12.95 -9.05
N LYS A 259 -32.46 -12.27 -7.96
CA LYS A 259 -33.70 -11.49 -7.86
C LYS A 259 -33.78 -10.32 -8.85
N ASP A 260 -32.61 -9.77 -9.27
CA ASP A 260 -32.51 -8.61 -10.15
C ASP A 260 -32.34 -9.02 -11.64
N TRP A 261 -32.35 -10.33 -11.94
CA TRP A 261 -32.29 -10.84 -13.31
C TRP A 261 -33.39 -10.26 -14.23
N PRO A 262 -34.67 -10.14 -13.80
CA PRO A 262 -35.69 -9.50 -14.62
C PRO A 262 -35.38 -8.02 -14.94
N SER A 263 -34.82 -7.29 -13.98
CA SER A 263 -34.43 -5.89 -14.16
C SER A 263 -33.27 -5.77 -15.18
N LEU A 264 -32.27 -6.67 -15.12
CA LEU A 264 -31.22 -6.70 -16.13
C LEU A 264 -31.77 -7.02 -17.51
N ALA A 265 -32.62 -8.07 -17.63
CA ALA A 265 -33.21 -8.45 -18.92
C ALA A 265 -34.02 -7.31 -19.56
N ALA A 266 -34.73 -6.53 -18.73
CA ALA A 266 -35.44 -5.33 -19.18
C ALA A 266 -34.48 -4.21 -19.60
N ALA A 267 -33.45 -3.91 -18.80
CA ALA A 267 -32.47 -2.86 -19.09
C ALA A 267 -31.69 -3.09 -20.39
N ILE A 268 -31.41 -4.34 -20.71
CA ILE A 268 -30.71 -4.72 -21.94
C ILE A 268 -31.66 -5.01 -23.14
N GLY A 269 -32.97 -4.84 -22.95
CA GLY A 269 -33.97 -5.06 -24.01
C GLY A 269 -34.14 -6.53 -24.41
N ARG A 270 -33.91 -7.49 -23.51
CA ARG A 270 -33.90 -8.93 -23.78
C ARG A 270 -34.82 -9.70 -22.84
N GLN A 271 -36.09 -9.21 -22.68
CA GLN A 271 -37.06 -9.83 -21.77
C GLN A 271 -37.40 -11.27 -22.17
N GLU A 272 -37.24 -11.67 -23.43
CA GLU A 272 -37.44 -13.04 -23.89
C GLU A 272 -36.51 -14.04 -23.17
N LEU A 273 -35.34 -13.59 -22.65
CA LEU A 273 -34.46 -14.46 -21.87
C LEU A 273 -35.10 -14.98 -20.58
N LEU A 274 -36.09 -14.29 -20.05
CA LEU A 274 -36.83 -14.70 -18.86
C LEU A 274 -37.66 -15.97 -19.11
N LEU A 275 -38.07 -16.18 -20.35
CA LEU A 275 -38.88 -17.32 -20.78
C LEU A 275 -38.05 -18.43 -21.44
N ASP A 276 -36.78 -18.16 -21.75
CA ASP A 276 -35.86 -19.15 -22.32
C ASP A 276 -35.59 -20.26 -21.31
N ALA A 277 -35.85 -21.48 -21.70
CA ALA A 277 -35.70 -22.68 -20.85
C ALA A 277 -34.27 -22.84 -20.30
N ARG A 278 -33.27 -22.21 -20.92
CA ARG A 278 -31.86 -22.22 -20.48
C ARG A 278 -31.56 -21.21 -19.37
N PHE A 279 -32.40 -20.14 -19.23
CA PHE A 279 -32.05 -18.99 -18.38
C PHE A 279 -33.15 -18.59 -17.41
N ASN A 280 -34.28 -19.27 -17.40
CA ASN A 280 -35.48 -18.93 -16.62
C ASN A 280 -35.38 -19.25 -15.12
N ASP A 281 -34.34 -19.93 -14.68
CA ASP A 281 -34.00 -20.11 -13.27
C ASP A 281 -32.49 -20.07 -13.02
N ASP A 282 -32.07 -19.93 -11.77
CA ASP A 282 -30.69 -19.72 -11.33
C ASP A 282 -29.77 -20.88 -11.72
N ALA A 283 -30.18 -22.12 -11.44
CA ALA A 283 -29.38 -23.30 -11.72
C ALA A 283 -29.16 -23.49 -13.22
N LYS A 284 -30.18 -23.16 -14.02
CA LYS A 284 -30.09 -23.24 -15.48
C LYS A 284 -29.19 -22.11 -16.03
N ARG A 285 -29.27 -20.90 -15.50
CA ARG A 285 -28.32 -19.82 -15.87
C ARG A 285 -26.88 -20.21 -15.62
N VAL A 286 -26.59 -20.80 -14.45
CA VAL A 286 -25.25 -21.31 -14.13
C VAL A 286 -24.84 -22.42 -15.10
N ALA A 287 -25.71 -23.41 -15.34
CA ALA A 287 -25.43 -24.52 -16.26
C ALA A 287 -25.21 -24.07 -17.72
N ASN A 288 -25.80 -22.96 -18.14
CA ASN A 288 -25.72 -22.39 -19.47
C ASN A 288 -24.95 -21.04 -19.49
N ALA A 289 -24.06 -20.80 -18.52
CA ALA A 289 -23.39 -19.52 -18.35
C ALA A 289 -22.59 -19.09 -19.60
N ALA A 290 -21.90 -20.01 -20.28
CA ALA A 290 -21.19 -19.73 -21.51
C ALA A 290 -22.12 -19.22 -22.64
N ALA A 291 -23.27 -19.89 -22.82
CA ALA A 291 -24.25 -19.47 -23.82
C ALA A 291 -24.89 -18.11 -23.51
N LEU A 292 -25.15 -17.84 -22.22
CA LEU A 292 -25.63 -16.54 -21.79
C LEU A 292 -24.55 -15.46 -21.97
N THR A 293 -23.29 -15.74 -21.65
CA THR A 293 -22.17 -14.83 -21.86
C THR A 293 -22.04 -14.44 -23.33
N GLU A 294 -22.16 -15.38 -24.28
CA GLU A 294 -22.13 -15.08 -25.71
C GLU A 294 -23.27 -14.15 -26.16
N ILE A 295 -24.46 -14.31 -25.56
CA ILE A 295 -25.59 -13.41 -25.82
C ILE A 295 -25.31 -12.02 -25.27
N LEU A 296 -24.85 -11.95 -24.01
CA LEU A 296 -24.55 -10.68 -23.34
C LEU A 296 -23.38 -9.93 -24.00
N ASP A 297 -22.36 -10.64 -24.49
CA ASP A 297 -21.27 -10.04 -25.30
C ASP A 297 -21.82 -9.28 -26.51
N LYS A 298 -22.71 -9.90 -27.27
CA LYS A 298 -23.31 -9.26 -28.45
C LYS A 298 -24.20 -8.07 -28.08
N VAL A 299 -24.92 -8.18 -26.97
CA VAL A 299 -25.78 -7.11 -26.47
C VAL A 299 -24.91 -5.92 -26.05
N PHE A 300 -23.93 -6.14 -25.18
CA PHE A 300 -23.12 -5.06 -24.61
C PHE A 300 -22.21 -4.39 -25.68
N ALA A 301 -21.71 -5.15 -26.63
CA ALA A 301 -20.95 -4.61 -27.77
C ALA A 301 -21.81 -3.79 -28.76
N SER A 302 -23.14 -3.75 -28.60
CA SER A 302 -24.03 -2.99 -29.50
C SER A 302 -24.17 -1.51 -29.15
N GLN A 303 -23.76 -1.10 -27.95
CA GLN A 303 -23.92 0.27 -27.45
C GLN A 303 -22.66 0.72 -26.71
N THR A 304 -22.52 2.05 -26.50
CA THR A 304 -21.42 2.66 -25.77
C THR A 304 -21.52 2.43 -24.28
N LEU A 305 -20.41 2.64 -23.54
CA LEU A 305 -20.41 2.59 -22.08
C LEU A 305 -21.40 3.57 -21.47
N ASP A 306 -21.51 4.78 -22.02
CA ASP A 306 -22.41 5.79 -21.47
C ASP A 306 -23.88 5.38 -21.60
N HIS A 307 -24.28 4.73 -22.69
CA HIS A 307 -25.61 4.14 -22.85
C HIS A 307 -25.88 3.10 -21.74
N TRP A 308 -24.94 2.18 -21.51
CA TRP A 308 -25.14 1.13 -20.51
C TRP A 308 -25.14 1.66 -19.07
N ARG A 309 -24.31 2.65 -18.76
CA ARG A 309 -24.34 3.34 -17.46
C ARG A 309 -25.73 3.91 -17.19
N HIS A 310 -26.29 4.66 -18.15
CA HIS A 310 -27.61 5.23 -18.01
C HIS A 310 -28.71 4.16 -17.82
N ALA A 311 -28.68 3.09 -18.61
CA ALA A 311 -29.64 1.99 -18.51
C ALA A 311 -29.53 1.26 -17.16
N PHE A 312 -28.32 1.02 -16.68
CA PHE A 312 -28.08 0.33 -15.39
C PHE A 312 -28.45 1.21 -14.20
N ASP A 313 -28.16 2.51 -14.24
CA ASP A 313 -28.53 3.45 -13.19
C ASP A 313 -30.06 3.52 -13.04
N GLN A 314 -30.79 3.58 -14.16
CA GLN A 314 -32.26 3.57 -14.15
C GLN A 314 -32.85 2.25 -13.64
N ALA A 315 -32.22 1.12 -13.94
CA ALA A 315 -32.66 -0.22 -13.53
C ALA A 315 -32.11 -0.65 -12.17
N HIS A 316 -31.31 0.18 -11.51
CA HIS A 316 -30.59 -0.12 -10.26
C HIS A 316 -29.72 -1.38 -10.34
N ILE A 317 -29.09 -1.61 -11.48
CA ILE A 317 -28.14 -2.72 -11.69
C ILE A 317 -26.78 -2.31 -11.13
N THR A 318 -26.17 -3.18 -10.33
CA THR A 318 -24.80 -2.98 -9.83
C THR A 318 -23.78 -3.28 -10.92
N TYR A 319 -22.97 -2.28 -11.23
CA TYR A 319 -21.86 -2.42 -12.17
C TYR A 319 -20.63 -1.63 -11.69
N GLY A 320 -19.46 -1.94 -12.27
CA GLY A 320 -18.23 -1.18 -12.06
C GLY A 320 -17.48 -1.02 -13.38
N VAL A 321 -17.09 0.20 -13.71
CA VAL A 321 -16.29 0.47 -14.91
C VAL A 321 -14.84 0.15 -14.64
N VAL A 322 -14.17 -0.57 -15.54
CA VAL A 322 -12.73 -0.82 -15.48
C VAL A 322 -12.00 0.44 -15.94
N ARG A 323 -11.29 1.08 -15.02
CA ARG A 323 -10.56 2.32 -15.27
C ARG A 323 -9.07 2.10 -15.43
N SER A 324 -8.45 2.88 -16.29
CA SER A 324 -7.00 3.04 -16.30
C SER A 324 -6.54 3.90 -15.12
N PRO A 325 -5.27 3.78 -14.67
CA PRO A 325 -4.72 4.66 -13.64
C PRO A 325 -4.84 6.16 -13.98
N GLN A 326 -4.77 6.51 -15.26
CA GLN A 326 -4.92 7.90 -15.73
C GLN A 326 -6.35 8.43 -15.48
N GLU A 327 -7.37 7.63 -15.78
CA GLU A 327 -8.77 8.02 -15.55
C GLU A 327 -9.08 8.14 -14.05
N VAL A 328 -8.45 7.32 -13.21
CA VAL A 328 -8.61 7.37 -11.74
C VAL A 328 -8.18 8.73 -11.19
N THR A 329 -7.19 9.40 -11.77
CA THR A 329 -6.70 10.70 -11.26
C THR A 329 -7.72 11.83 -11.33
N THR A 330 -8.74 11.71 -12.14
CA THR A 330 -9.80 12.72 -12.36
C THR A 330 -11.19 12.25 -11.94
N ASP A 331 -11.27 11.09 -11.26
CA ASP A 331 -12.55 10.54 -10.81
C ASP A 331 -13.18 11.44 -9.73
N PRO A 332 -14.39 12.00 -9.99
CA PRO A 332 -15.04 12.92 -9.07
C PRO A 332 -15.33 12.30 -7.68
N GLN A 333 -15.57 10.98 -7.63
CA GLN A 333 -15.83 10.28 -6.38
C GLN A 333 -14.58 10.23 -5.50
N LEU A 334 -13.39 10.01 -6.10
CA LEU A 334 -12.13 9.99 -5.38
C LEU A 334 -11.74 11.39 -4.90
N LEU A 335 -11.95 12.42 -5.74
CA LEU A 335 -11.70 13.81 -5.36
C LEU A 335 -12.63 14.28 -4.24
N ALA A 336 -13.92 13.95 -4.31
CA ALA A 336 -14.91 14.30 -3.29
C ALA A 336 -14.70 13.59 -1.93
N ASN A 337 -13.91 12.50 -1.90
CA ASN A 337 -13.56 11.76 -0.67
C ASN A 337 -12.11 11.96 -0.24
N ASP A 338 -11.40 12.96 -0.74
CA ASP A 338 -10.03 13.29 -0.41
C ASP A 338 -9.06 12.09 -0.54
N VAL A 339 -9.35 11.17 -1.49
CA VAL A 339 -8.45 10.06 -1.82
C VAL A 339 -7.27 10.56 -2.64
N ILE A 340 -7.49 11.58 -3.46
CA ILE A 340 -6.47 12.30 -4.21
C ILE A 340 -6.46 13.73 -3.70
N VAL A 341 -5.31 14.17 -3.20
CA VAL A 341 -5.15 15.48 -2.52
C VAL A 341 -3.97 16.26 -3.10
N PRO A 342 -3.94 17.59 -2.93
CA PRO A 342 -2.78 18.39 -3.29
C PRO A 342 -1.50 17.91 -2.60
N LEU A 343 -0.37 17.98 -3.31
CA LEU A 343 0.97 17.70 -2.79
C LEU A 343 1.85 18.94 -2.99
N GLU A 344 2.30 19.51 -1.89
CA GLU A 344 3.12 20.73 -1.90
C GLU A 344 4.61 20.41 -2.05
N GLY A 345 5.31 21.15 -2.90
CA GLY A 345 6.77 21.17 -3.00
C GLY A 345 7.43 19.97 -3.71
N ALA A 346 6.67 19.03 -4.29
CA ALA A 346 7.20 17.79 -4.87
C ALA A 346 7.74 17.93 -6.32
N GLY A 347 7.67 19.10 -6.94
CA GLY A 347 8.13 19.35 -8.29
C GLY A 347 7.09 20.02 -9.18
N GLU A 348 7.45 20.25 -10.44
CA GLU A 348 6.58 20.95 -11.38
C GLU A 348 5.40 20.09 -11.85
N HIS A 349 5.62 18.80 -12.03
CA HIS A 349 4.65 17.88 -12.63
C HIS A 349 3.90 17.03 -11.59
N LEU A 350 4.38 16.96 -10.34
CA LEU A 350 3.75 16.18 -9.27
C LEU A 350 3.02 17.11 -8.28
N LYS A 351 1.78 17.46 -8.60
CA LYS A 351 0.94 18.37 -7.81
C LYS A 351 -0.09 17.70 -6.92
N LEU A 352 -0.32 16.41 -7.14
CA LEU A 352 -1.31 15.60 -6.42
C LEU A 352 -0.65 14.34 -5.88
N THR A 353 -1.21 13.79 -4.82
CA THR A 353 -0.81 12.49 -4.26
C THR A 353 -2.03 11.69 -3.83
N VAL A 354 -1.83 10.38 -3.70
CA VAL A 354 -2.83 9.51 -3.08
C VAL A 354 -2.71 9.64 -1.57
N SER A 355 -3.80 10.00 -0.90
CA SER A 355 -3.91 10.10 0.55
C SER A 355 -3.92 8.70 1.20
N SER A 356 -3.58 8.60 2.49
CA SER A 356 -3.78 7.34 3.23
C SER A 356 -5.27 6.97 3.27
N PRO A 357 -5.62 5.66 3.23
CA PRO A 357 -7.00 5.21 2.98
C PRO A 357 -7.94 5.31 4.19
N LEU A 358 -7.53 6.00 5.24
CA LEU A 358 -8.28 6.12 6.48
C LEU A 358 -8.87 7.53 6.60
N THR A 359 -10.11 7.61 7.07
CA THR A 359 -10.78 8.87 7.42
C THR A 359 -11.29 8.77 8.85
N VAL A 360 -10.88 9.73 9.68
CA VAL A 360 -11.37 9.88 11.05
C VAL A 360 -12.17 11.19 11.10
N HIS A 361 -13.48 11.08 11.13
CA HIS A 361 -14.34 12.27 11.16
C HIS A 361 -14.08 13.09 12.44
N GLY A 362 -13.83 14.38 12.26
CA GLY A 362 -13.45 15.28 13.34
C GLY A 362 -11.95 15.35 13.63
N ALA A 363 -11.11 14.66 12.83
CA ALA A 363 -9.66 14.75 12.89
C ALA A 363 -9.09 14.89 11.48
N GLU A 364 -8.80 16.11 11.08
CA GLU A 364 -8.27 16.42 9.75
C GLU A 364 -6.85 15.87 9.57
N LYS A 365 -6.52 15.43 8.35
CA LYS A 365 -5.14 15.16 7.97
C LYS A 365 -4.38 16.46 7.77
N VAL A 366 -3.08 16.43 8.01
CA VAL A 366 -2.21 17.57 7.66
C VAL A 366 -2.09 17.70 6.14
N PRO A 367 -1.89 18.91 5.60
CA PRO A 367 -1.59 19.10 4.19
C PRO A 367 -0.41 18.24 3.74
N ALA A 368 -0.55 17.55 2.62
CA ALA A 368 0.51 16.70 2.11
C ALA A 368 1.66 17.53 1.54
N ARG A 369 2.85 17.36 2.08
CA ARG A 369 4.11 17.99 1.63
C ARG A 369 5.05 16.94 1.09
N ARG A 370 5.94 17.35 0.19
CA ARG A 370 6.94 16.46 -0.41
C ARG A 370 7.68 15.62 0.62
N ALA A 371 8.19 14.49 0.19
CA ALA A 371 9.15 13.72 0.97
C ALA A 371 10.49 14.47 1.09
N PRO A 372 11.28 14.21 2.15
CA PRO A 372 12.56 14.85 2.34
C PRO A 372 13.61 14.33 1.34
N GLU A 373 14.60 15.19 1.06
CA GLU A 373 15.85 14.78 0.43
C GLU A 373 16.73 14.00 1.41
N LEU A 374 17.71 13.28 0.89
CA LEU A 374 18.61 12.46 1.71
C LEU A 374 19.40 13.32 2.70
N GLY A 375 19.16 13.12 4.00
CA GLY A 375 19.85 13.85 5.06
C GLY A 375 19.46 15.33 5.17
N GLU A 376 18.39 15.76 4.54
CA GLU A 376 17.95 17.16 4.51
C GLU A 376 17.86 17.79 5.90
N HIS A 377 17.46 17.02 6.89
CA HIS A 377 17.23 17.52 8.25
C HIS A 377 18.30 17.06 9.26
N ASN A 378 19.48 16.61 8.80
CA ASN A 378 20.55 16.09 9.67
C ASN A 378 20.85 17.04 10.83
N ASP A 379 21.11 18.31 10.53
CA ASP A 379 21.53 19.30 11.53
C ASP A 379 20.42 19.64 12.52
N GLU A 380 19.21 19.80 12.03
CA GLU A 380 18.03 20.07 12.83
C GLU A 380 17.80 18.92 13.82
N ILE A 381 17.80 17.68 13.31
CA ILE A 381 17.56 16.47 14.12
C ILE A 381 18.68 16.29 15.16
N LEU A 382 19.94 16.43 14.76
CA LEU A 382 21.08 16.29 15.69
C LEU A 382 21.02 17.33 16.82
N LYS A 383 20.72 18.59 16.51
CA LYS A 383 20.54 19.66 17.52
C LYS A 383 19.34 19.35 18.45
N GLN A 384 18.22 18.90 17.89
CA GLN A 384 17.03 18.46 18.66
C GLN A 384 17.36 17.29 19.60
N LEU A 385 18.25 16.39 19.20
CA LEU A 385 18.74 15.28 20.02
C LEU A 385 19.80 15.71 21.05
N GLY A 386 20.15 17.00 21.10
CA GLY A 386 21.08 17.58 22.06
C GLY A 386 22.56 17.40 21.71
N PHE A 387 22.90 17.18 20.45
CA PHE A 387 24.30 17.21 20.00
C PHE A 387 24.76 18.65 19.84
N ARG A 388 25.99 18.96 20.33
CA ARG A 388 26.64 20.27 20.16
C ARG A 388 27.31 20.34 18.79
N GLY A 389 27.71 21.54 18.38
CA GLY A 389 28.35 21.76 17.08
C GLY A 389 29.64 20.94 16.90
N ASP A 390 30.50 20.88 17.91
CA ASP A 390 31.74 20.08 17.90
C ASP A 390 31.47 18.56 17.77
N GLU A 391 30.41 18.06 18.40
CA GLU A 391 29.96 16.65 18.26
C GLU A 391 29.43 16.38 16.85
N ILE A 392 28.65 17.31 16.28
CA ILE A 392 28.11 17.20 14.92
C ILE A 392 29.24 17.20 13.89
N ASP A 393 30.23 18.09 14.04
CA ASP A 393 31.39 18.12 13.16
C ASP A 393 32.21 16.83 13.24
N GLY A 394 32.33 16.25 14.43
CA GLY A 394 32.93 14.92 14.64
C GLY A 394 32.19 13.82 13.91
N LEU A 395 30.84 13.79 13.99
CA LEU A 395 30.00 12.80 13.29
C LEU A 395 30.15 12.91 11.76
N ARG A 396 30.32 14.11 11.24
CA ARG A 396 30.60 14.34 9.81
C ARG A 396 32.01 13.88 9.43
N ALA A 397 33.02 14.28 10.19
CA ALA A 397 34.41 13.93 9.93
C ALA A 397 34.66 12.42 9.90
N ASN A 398 33.94 11.63 10.69
CA ASN A 398 34.04 10.16 10.72
C ASN A 398 33.03 9.45 9.79
N GLY A 399 32.23 10.20 9.02
CA GLY A 399 31.29 9.69 8.03
C GLY A 399 30.02 9.03 8.58
N ALA A 400 29.77 9.11 9.89
CA ALA A 400 28.55 8.55 10.49
C ALA A 400 27.29 9.31 10.06
N VAL A 401 27.41 10.64 9.91
CA VAL A 401 26.37 11.53 9.39
C VAL A 401 27.00 12.41 8.31
N PRO A 402 26.83 12.09 7.05
CA PRO A 402 27.39 12.93 5.97
C PRO A 402 26.71 14.30 5.92
N HIS A 403 27.32 15.27 5.23
CA HIS A 403 26.63 16.49 4.85
C HIS A 403 25.36 16.14 4.06
N ALA A 404 24.34 16.99 4.18
CA ALA A 404 23.14 16.82 3.35
C ALA A 404 23.55 16.77 1.87
N TRP A 405 23.00 15.80 1.13
CA TRP A 405 23.28 15.69 -0.29
C TRP A 405 22.60 16.86 -1.00
N HIS A 406 23.36 17.85 -1.40
CA HIS A 406 22.93 18.81 -2.40
C HIS A 406 23.03 18.08 -3.75
N LEU A 407 21.89 17.85 -4.40
CA LEU A 407 21.85 17.52 -5.82
C LEU A 407 22.48 18.69 -6.58
N GLU A 408 23.82 18.67 -6.77
CA GLU A 408 24.41 19.40 -7.85
C GLU A 408 23.74 18.88 -9.12
N SER A 409 23.06 19.78 -9.80
CA SER A 409 22.42 19.50 -11.09
C SER A 409 23.49 18.87 -12.00
N THR A 410 23.41 17.56 -12.21
CA THR A 410 24.10 16.89 -13.31
C THR A 410 23.41 17.26 -14.63
N ALA A 411 23.30 18.57 -14.91
CA ALA A 411 23.09 19.12 -16.22
C ALA A 411 24.49 19.30 -16.83
N GLY A 412 25.06 18.21 -17.32
CA GLY A 412 26.33 18.32 -18.01
C GLY A 412 27.03 16.99 -18.17
N GLY A 413 26.79 16.29 -19.29
CA GLY A 413 27.68 15.26 -19.74
C GLY A 413 27.04 14.00 -20.30
N ALA A 414 26.41 14.12 -21.44
CA ALA A 414 26.35 13.04 -22.43
C ALA A 414 26.62 13.67 -23.79
N GLY A 415 27.91 13.63 -24.19
CA GLY A 415 28.33 13.71 -25.55
C GLY A 415 28.19 12.31 -26.18
#